data_86a546b1ed541ce28271252cc4a8fb7d
#
_entry.id   86a546b1ed541ce28271252cc4a8fb7d
#
_cell.length_a   1.000
_cell.length_b   1.000
_cell.length_c   1.000
_cell.angle_alpha   90.00
_cell.angle_beta   90.00
_cell.angle_gamma   90.00
#
_symmetry.space_group_name_H-M   'P 1'
#
loop_
_entity.id
_entity.type
_entity.pdbx_description
1 polymer ?
#
loop_
_entity_poly.entity_id
_entity_poly.type
_entity_poly.pdbx_seq_one_letter_code
_entity_poly.pdbx_strand_id
1 'polypeptide(L)'
;MKLSAQKYAIIAGLTIFVGLPLLFYTLGDAPRRTVLKEAISIATLLAFTLMLGQYFLTRGNETMLSLFKPPQIQKFHKYIAYSAVAIILLHPALIVLPRSLEGGIRPWDAFVTMITDIGNLGVLLGLVAWVLLLALSVTAFFRKKLIPHFKPRYRGWRYFHGGLAATFTVLALWHAIALGRHTDVAMSVFFITLVALGFAMLAHMYWGGAAKQPIPASKGAAS
;
A
#
# COMPACT_ATOMS: atom_id res chain seq x y z
N MET A 1 -12.42 -29.34 -0.11
CA MET A 1 -12.68 -28.22 -1.04
C MET A 1 -12.27 -26.85 -0.51
N LYS A 2 -12.72 -26.36 0.66
CA LYS A 2 -12.43 -25.01 1.17
C LYS A 2 -10.94 -24.72 1.38
N LEU A 3 -10.17 -25.64 1.93
CA LEU A 3 -8.72 -25.50 2.15
C LEU A 3 -7.94 -25.38 0.82
N SER A 4 -8.39 -26.09 -0.23
CA SER A 4 -7.83 -25.97 -1.57
C SER A 4 -8.07 -24.57 -2.15
N ALA A 5 -9.30 -24.04 -2.06
CA ALA A 5 -9.64 -22.70 -2.55
C ALA A 5 -8.86 -21.57 -1.81
N GLN A 6 -8.63 -21.73 -0.51
CA GLN A 6 -7.78 -20.78 0.25
C GLN A 6 -6.34 -20.78 -0.25
N LYS A 7 -5.75 -21.95 -0.54
CA LYS A 7 -4.41 -22.06 -1.11
C LYS A 7 -4.33 -21.38 -2.48
N TYR A 8 -5.31 -21.61 -3.35
CA TYR A 8 -5.36 -20.94 -4.66
C TYR A 8 -5.47 -19.43 -4.53
N ALA A 9 -6.28 -18.92 -3.60
CA ALA A 9 -6.39 -17.48 -3.37
C ALA A 9 -5.07 -16.86 -2.88
N ILE A 10 -4.32 -17.55 -2.00
CA ILE A 10 -3.00 -17.12 -1.55
C ILE A 10 -2.01 -17.13 -2.71
N ILE A 11 -1.96 -18.20 -3.50
CA ILE A 11 -1.08 -18.31 -4.67
C ILE A 11 -1.39 -17.20 -5.67
N ALA A 12 -2.66 -16.97 -6.00
CA ALA A 12 -3.07 -15.88 -6.89
C ALA A 12 -2.63 -14.51 -6.34
N GLY A 13 -2.81 -14.26 -5.05
CA GLY A 13 -2.33 -13.04 -4.40
C GLY A 13 -0.81 -12.87 -4.51
N LEU A 14 -0.04 -13.92 -4.23
CA LEU A 14 1.42 -13.89 -4.39
C LEU A 14 1.83 -13.68 -5.85
N THR A 15 1.15 -14.35 -6.80
CA THR A 15 1.42 -14.16 -8.23
C THR A 15 1.16 -12.71 -8.65
N ILE A 16 0.02 -12.13 -8.27
CA ILE A 16 -0.36 -10.77 -8.67
C ILE A 16 0.51 -9.71 -8.00
N PHE A 17 0.70 -9.79 -6.67
CA PHE A 17 1.34 -8.71 -5.90
C PHE A 17 2.86 -8.88 -5.71
N VAL A 18 3.42 -10.03 -6.06
CA VAL A 18 4.86 -10.30 -6.00
C VAL A 18 5.39 -10.79 -7.34
N GLY A 19 4.78 -11.82 -7.92
CA GLY A 19 5.27 -12.44 -9.15
C GLY A 19 5.21 -11.52 -10.37
N LEU A 20 4.05 -10.91 -10.64
CA LEU A 20 3.90 -10.00 -11.80
C LEU A 20 4.80 -8.75 -11.69
N PRO A 21 4.91 -8.04 -10.56
CA PRO A 21 5.86 -6.94 -10.43
C PRO A 21 7.30 -7.35 -10.69
N LEU A 22 7.74 -8.51 -10.21
CA LEU A 22 9.07 -9.03 -10.48
C LEU A 22 9.24 -9.41 -11.96
N LEU A 23 8.22 -9.97 -12.59
CA LEU A 23 8.23 -10.28 -14.01
C LEU A 23 8.40 -9.00 -14.85
N PHE A 24 7.57 -7.97 -14.62
CA PHE A 24 7.69 -6.70 -15.32
C PHE A 24 9.02 -6.01 -15.04
N TYR A 25 9.52 -6.06 -13.79
CA TYR A 25 10.83 -5.57 -13.45
C TYR A 25 11.95 -6.27 -14.27
N THR A 26 11.85 -7.59 -14.48
CA THR A 26 12.86 -8.35 -15.22
C THR A 26 12.77 -8.17 -16.73
N LEU A 27 11.57 -7.95 -17.26
CA LEU A 27 11.32 -7.72 -18.69
C LEU A 27 11.52 -6.26 -19.12
N GLY A 28 11.56 -5.32 -18.18
CA GLY A 28 11.75 -3.90 -18.48
C GLY A 28 13.13 -3.59 -19.02
N ASP A 29 13.23 -2.60 -19.92
CA ASP A 29 14.45 -2.22 -20.64
C ASP A 29 15.40 -1.33 -19.83
N ALA A 30 15.08 -1.02 -18.57
CA ALA A 30 15.93 -0.16 -17.73
C ALA A 30 17.32 -0.79 -17.51
N PRO A 31 18.43 -0.09 -17.85
CA PRO A 31 19.77 -0.61 -17.62
C PRO A 31 19.99 -0.96 -16.16
N ARG A 32 20.60 -2.13 -15.90
CA ARG A 32 20.91 -2.58 -14.53
C ARG A 32 21.96 -1.67 -13.90
N ARG A 33 21.81 -1.47 -12.60
CA ARG A 33 22.71 -0.68 -11.77
C ARG A 33 23.46 -1.58 -10.78
N THR A 34 24.04 -1.00 -9.76
CA THR A 34 24.66 -1.77 -8.67
C THR A 34 23.64 -2.62 -7.94
N VAL A 35 24.09 -3.73 -7.36
CA VAL A 35 23.24 -4.66 -6.61
C VAL A 35 22.45 -3.94 -5.52
N LEU A 36 23.07 -2.96 -4.83
CA LEU A 36 22.42 -2.16 -3.80
C LEU A 36 21.22 -1.37 -4.36
N LYS A 37 21.41 -0.67 -5.48
CA LYS A 37 20.35 0.12 -6.13
C LYS A 37 19.21 -0.76 -6.62
N GLU A 38 19.52 -1.92 -7.19
CA GLU A 38 18.51 -2.84 -7.69
C GLU A 38 17.73 -3.50 -6.52
N ALA A 39 18.41 -3.89 -5.44
CA ALA A 39 17.75 -4.42 -4.25
C ALA A 39 16.77 -3.42 -3.62
N ILE A 40 17.16 -2.13 -3.53
CA ILE A 40 16.29 -1.06 -3.05
C ILE A 40 15.09 -0.87 -3.99
N SER A 41 15.31 -0.88 -5.30
CA SER A 41 14.25 -0.75 -6.30
C SER A 41 13.23 -1.88 -6.20
N ILE A 42 13.68 -3.14 -6.10
CA ILE A 42 12.81 -4.31 -5.93
C ILE A 42 12.04 -4.22 -4.62
N ALA A 43 12.72 -3.91 -3.51
CA ALA A 43 12.06 -3.80 -2.21
C ALA A 43 10.96 -2.74 -2.21
N THR A 44 11.24 -1.57 -2.78
CA THR A 44 10.27 -0.47 -2.85
C THR A 44 9.10 -0.79 -3.78
N LEU A 45 9.38 -1.38 -4.94
CA LEU A 45 8.37 -1.81 -5.91
C LEU A 45 7.42 -2.85 -5.30
N LEU A 46 7.96 -3.88 -4.63
CA LEU A 46 7.16 -4.89 -3.93
C LEU A 46 6.37 -4.29 -2.77
N ALA A 47 6.97 -3.39 -2.00
CA ALA A 47 6.26 -2.71 -0.93
C ALA A 47 5.08 -1.89 -1.47
N PHE A 48 5.26 -1.18 -2.58
CA PHE A 48 4.18 -0.41 -3.20
C PHE A 48 3.05 -1.32 -3.71
N THR A 49 3.37 -2.41 -4.43
CA THR A 49 2.34 -3.37 -4.88
C THR A 49 1.59 -4.03 -3.73
N LEU A 50 2.28 -4.38 -2.65
CA LEU A 50 1.65 -4.91 -1.43
C LEU A 50 0.75 -3.87 -0.74
N MET A 51 1.10 -2.57 -0.81
CA MET A 51 0.21 -1.49 -0.36
C MET A 51 -1.05 -1.41 -1.21
N LEU A 52 -0.95 -1.54 -2.54
CA LEU A 52 -2.12 -1.62 -3.42
C LEU A 52 -2.97 -2.86 -3.10
N GLY A 53 -2.34 -3.98 -2.75
CA GLY A 53 -3.00 -5.21 -2.30
C GLY A 53 -3.92 -5.02 -1.08
N GLN A 54 -3.71 -3.97 -0.28
CA GLN A 54 -4.54 -3.72 0.91
C GLN A 54 -6.01 -3.44 0.57
N TYR A 55 -6.30 -2.88 -0.61
CA TYR A 55 -7.67 -2.64 -1.06
C TYR A 55 -8.46 -3.94 -1.26
N PHE A 56 -7.78 -5.03 -1.62
CA PHE A 56 -8.38 -6.35 -1.82
C PHE A 56 -8.60 -7.11 -0.51
N LEU A 57 -7.96 -6.69 0.58
CA LEU A 57 -8.12 -7.23 1.92
C LEU A 57 -9.15 -6.43 2.76
N THR A 58 -10.23 -6.04 2.12
CA THR A 58 -11.32 -5.26 2.75
C THR A 58 -12.60 -6.09 2.89
N ARG A 59 -13.53 -5.57 3.69
CA ARG A 59 -14.86 -6.17 3.84
C ARG A 59 -15.73 -6.05 2.58
N GLY A 60 -15.32 -5.29 1.58
CA GLY A 60 -15.98 -5.22 0.29
C GLY A 60 -15.65 -6.41 -0.62
N ASN A 61 -14.65 -7.21 -0.27
CA ASN A 61 -14.28 -8.40 -1.04
C ASN A 61 -15.02 -9.64 -0.55
N GLU A 62 -16.20 -9.89 -1.15
CA GLU A 62 -17.04 -11.04 -0.81
C GLU A 62 -16.35 -12.38 -1.04
N THR A 63 -15.52 -12.49 -2.10
CA THR A 63 -14.73 -13.69 -2.38
C THR A 63 -13.77 -13.98 -1.23
N MET A 64 -13.04 -12.96 -0.74
CA MET A 64 -12.15 -13.16 0.41
C MET A 64 -12.94 -13.51 1.68
N LEU A 65 -14.11 -12.90 1.90
CA LEU A 65 -14.96 -13.22 3.05
C LEU A 65 -15.56 -14.62 2.99
N SER A 66 -15.81 -15.18 1.81
CA SER A 66 -16.28 -16.58 1.65
C SER A 66 -15.18 -17.59 1.96
N LEU A 67 -13.92 -17.23 1.69
CA LEU A 67 -12.76 -18.11 1.89
C LEU A 67 -12.14 -17.99 3.28
N PHE A 68 -12.02 -16.79 3.80
CA PHE A 68 -11.31 -16.49 5.06
C PHE A 68 -12.24 -15.85 6.09
N LYS A 69 -12.02 -16.16 7.36
CA LYS A 69 -12.72 -15.50 8.46
C LYS A 69 -12.28 -14.03 8.55
N PRO A 70 -13.17 -13.08 8.89
CA PRO A 70 -12.82 -11.66 9.02
C PRO A 70 -11.56 -11.35 9.86
N PRO A 71 -11.31 -12.05 11.00
CA PRO A 71 -10.08 -11.86 11.77
C PRO A 71 -8.81 -12.26 11.01
N GLN A 72 -8.88 -13.27 10.12
CA GLN A 72 -7.73 -13.70 9.30
C GLN A 72 -7.40 -12.64 8.24
N ILE A 73 -8.41 -12.10 7.55
CA ILE A 73 -8.23 -11.01 6.57
C ILE A 73 -7.61 -9.80 7.26
N GLN A 74 -8.10 -9.43 8.46
CA GLN A 74 -7.56 -8.32 9.24
C GLN A 74 -6.10 -8.58 9.66
N LYS A 75 -5.75 -9.83 9.97
CA LYS A 75 -4.39 -10.23 10.30
C LYS A 75 -3.47 -10.10 9.09
N PHE A 76 -3.89 -10.56 7.91
CA PHE A 76 -3.14 -10.39 6.66
C PHE A 76 -2.93 -8.92 6.33
N HIS A 77 -4.01 -8.12 6.33
CA HIS A 77 -3.93 -6.67 6.14
C HIS A 77 -2.90 -6.03 7.09
N LYS A 78 -2.94 -6.36 8.37
CA LYS A 78 -2.04 -5.80 9.39
C LYS A 78 -0.56 -6.13 9.11
N TYR A 79 -0.23 -7.41 8.87
CA TYR A 79 1.17 -7.82 8.70
C TYR A 79 1.76 -7.35 7.38
N ILE A 80 1.00 -7.45 6.29
CA ILE A 80 1.43 -6.92 4.99
C ILE A 80 1.63 -5.41 5.09
N ALA A 81 0.69 -4.68 5.73
CA ALA A 81 0.83 -3.25 5.93
C ALA A 81 2.08 -2.90 6.73
N TYR A 82 2.39 -3.61 7.82
CA TYR A 82 3.58 -3.32 8.62
C TYR A 82 4.86 -3.46 7.81
N SER A 83 5.00 -4.54 7.04
CA SER A 83 6.19 -4.76 6.20
C SER A 83 6.32 -3.72 5.10
N ALA A 84 5.23 -3.48 4.34
CA ALA A 84 5.23 -2.54 3.23
C ALA A 84 5.42 -1.09 3.70
N VAL A 85 4.71 -0.68 4.76
CA VAL A 85 4.84 0.66 5.35
C VAL A 85 6.26 0.91 5.86
N ALA A 86 6.88 -0.06 6.54
CA ALA A 86 8.24 0.09 7.04
C ALA A 86 9.22 0.40 5.88
N ILE A 87 9.13 -0.36 4.78
CA ILE A 87 10.00 -0.14 3.60
C ILE A 87 9.72 1.24 2.97
N ILE A 88 8.46 1.62 2.77
CA ILE A 88 8.13 2.91 2.16
C ILE A 88 8.47 4.10 3.06
N LEU A 89 8.32 3.98 4.38
CA LEU A 89 8.75 5.04 5.30
C LEU A 89 10.28 5.18 5.34
N LEU A 90 11.02 4.09 5.16
CA LEU A 90 12.48 4.11 5.04
C LEU A 90 12.95 4.52 3.64
N HIS A 91 12.08 4.56 2.63
CA HIS A 91 12.43 4.82 1.24
C HIS A 91 13.29 6.09 1.01
N PRO A 92 13.01 7.25 1.64
CA PRO A 92 13.88 8.41 1.50
C PRO A 92 15.32 8.14 1.96
N ALA A 93 15.49 7.45 3.08
CA ALA A 93 16.81 7.07 3.56
C ALA A 93 17.48 6.03 2.64
N LEU A 94 16.70 5.08 2.12
CA LEU A 94 17.19 4.07 1.18
C LEU A 94 17.69 4.69 -0.13
N ILE A 95 17.08 5.79 -0.62
CA ILE A 95 17.56 6.50 -1.81
C ILE A 95 18.90 7.23 -1.54
N VAL A 96 19.07 7.74 -0.34
CA VAL A 96 20.30 8.43 0.08
C VAL A 96 21.49 7.45 0.20
N LEU A 97 21.22 6.22 0.61
CA LEU A 97 22.24 5.22 0.90
C LEU A 97 23.23 4.96 -0.27
N PRO A 98 22.80 4.71 -1.52
CA PRO A 98 23.73 4.54 -2.64
C PRO A 98 24.49 5.83 -2.98
N ARG A 99 23.88 7.00 -2.83
CA ARG A 99 24.54 8.28 -3.06
C ARG A 99 25.72 8.48 -2.10
N SER A 100 25.56 8.01 -0.87
CA SER A 100 26.61 8.07 0.14
C SER A 100 27.66 6.99 -0.04
N LEU A 101 27.27 5.71 -0.15
CA LEU A 101 28.20 4.58 -0.18
C LEU A 101 28.99 4.47 -1.49
N GLU A 102 28.34 4.80 -2.61
CA GLU A 102 28.94 4.67 -3.95
C GLU A 102 29.42 6.01 -4.53
N GLY A 103 28.77 7.10 -4.17
CA GLY A 103 29.05 8.45 -4.67
C GLY A 103 29.87 9.32 -3.73
N GLY A 104 30.17 8.86 -2.50
CA GLY A 104 30.95 9.62 -1.51
C GLY A 104 30.29 10.90 -1.00
N ILE A 105 29.01 11.13 -1.31
CA ILE A 105 28.26 12.30 -0.84
C ILE A 105 27.85 12.07 0.61
N ARG A 106 28.05 13.07 1.49
CA ARG A 106 27.62 12.95 2.88
C ARG A 106 26.11 12.66 2.94
N PRO A 107 25.65 11.72 3.77
CA PRO A 107 24.23 11.30 3.83
C PRO A 107 23.28 12.47 4.05
N TRP A 108 23.67 13.41 4.89
CA TRP A 108 22.86 14.60 5.18
C TRP A 108 22.70 15.52 3.96
N ASP A 109 23.78 15.78 3.22
CA ASP A 109 23.73 16.60 2.02
C ASP A 109 22.88 15.94 0.92
N ALA A 110 23.03 14.65 0.73
CA ALA A 110 22.20 13.87 -0.21
C ALA A 110 20.71 13.90 0.19
N PHE A 111 20.42 13.81 1.47
CA PHE A 111 19.05 13.89 1.98
C PHE A 111 18.45 15.30 1.80
N VAL A 112 19.19 16.34 2.20
CA VAL A 112 18.74 17.73 2.05
C VAL A 112 18.50 18.05 0.58
N THR A 113 19.44 17.70 -0.33
CA THR A 113 19.26 17.92 -1.77
C THR A 113 18.00 17.24 -2.29
N MET A 114 17.72 16.01 -1.84
CA MET A 114 16.52 15.29 -2.26
C MET A 114 15.22 15.97 -1.82
N ILE A 115 15.13 16.41 -0.56
CA ILE A 115 13.89 17.00 -0.02
C ILE A 115 13.69 18.47 -0.43
N THR A 116 14.74 19.14 -0.89
CA THR A 116 14.68 20.55 -1.36
C THR A 116 14.44 20.68 -2.86
N ASP A 117 14.49 19.59 -3.62
CA ASP A 117 14.14 19.55 -5.04
C ASP A 117 12.62 19.58 -5.27
N ILE A 118 11.96 20.56 -4.66
CA ILE A 118 10.51 20.75 -4.75
C ILE A 118 10.05 21.31 -6.10
N GLY A 119 10.98 21.75 -6.94
CA GLY A 119 10.67 22.16 -8.32
C GLY A 119 10.27 20.98 -9.20
N ASN A 120 10.66 19.76 -8.84
CA ASN A 120 10.23 18.54 -9.50
C ASN A 120 8.90 18.05 -8.90
N LEU A 121 7.82 18.12 -9.70
CA LEU A 121 6.47 17.72 -9.25
C LEU A 121 6.43 16.27 -8.74
N GLY A 122 7.15 15.36 -9.39
CA GLY A 122 7.22 13.95 -8.94
C GLY A 122 7.83 13.84 -7.54
N VAL A 123 8.89 14.60 -7.23
CA VAL A 123 9.49 14.63 -5.89
C VAL A 123 8.52 15.22 -4.87
N LEU A 124 7.92 16.37 -5.20
CA LEU A 124 6.94 17.03 -4.32
C LEU A 124 5.78 16.09 -3.96
N LEU A 125 5.18 15.44 -4.96
CA LEU A 125 4.07 14.49 -4.73
C LEU A 125 4.51 13.27 -3.91
N GLY A 126 5.73 12.79 -4.12
CA GLY A 126 6.32 11.73 -3.31
C GLY A 126 6.49 12.12 -1.84
N LEU A 127 6.97 13.34 -1.57
CA LEU A 127 7.09 13.86 -0.20
C LEU A 127 5.72 14.02 0.47
N VAL A 128 4.73 14.57 -0.24
CA VAL A 128 3.37 14.68 0.28
C VAL A 128 2.78 13.29 0.55
N ALA A 129 2.95 12.35 -0.37
CA ALA A 129 2.52 10.96 -0.18
C ALA A 129 3.20 10.33 1.05
N TRP A 130 4.49 10.58 1.26
CA TRP A 130 5.22 10.07 2.42
C TRP A 130 4.68 10.61 3.74
N VAL A 131 4.38 11.92 3.83
CA VAL A 131 3.72 12.53 5.00
C VAL A 131 2.33 11.93 5.23
N LEU A 132 1.55 11.74 4.17
CA LEU A 132 0.23 11.09 4.27
C LEU A 132 0.33 9.64 4.75
N LEU A 133 1.35 8.89 4.31
CA LEU A 133 1.59 7.53 4.79
C LEU A 133 1.97 7.52 6.27
N LEU A 134 2.78 8.47 6.71
CA LEU A 134 3.10 8.63 8.13
C LEU A 134 1.83 8.90 8.95
N ALA A 135 1.00 9.85 8.50
CA ALA A 135 -0.28 10.16 9.14
C ALA A 135 -1.23 8.94 9.15
N LEU A 136 -1.32 8.21 8.03
CA LEU A 136 -2.11 6.99 7.90
C LEU A 136 -1.64 5.92 8.90
N SER A 137 -0.33 5.75 9.04
CA SER A 137 0.28 4.75 9.92
C SER A 137 0.08 5.09 11.39
N VAL A 138 0.35 6.34 11.78
CA VAL A 138 0.16 6.84 13.15
C VAL A 138 -1.30 6.74 13.57
N THR A 139 -2.22 7.20 12.71
CA THR A 139 -3.65 7.14 13.01
C THR A 139 -4.17 5.71 13.06
N ALA A 140 -3.68 4.80 12.20
CA ALA A 140 -4.03 3.38 12.25
C ALA A 140 -3.52 2.70 13.52
N PHE A 141 -2.31 3.06 13.99
CA PHE A 141 -1.76 2.56 15.24
C PHE A 141 -2.62 2.99 16.45
N PHE A 142 -2.99 4.26 16.52
CA PHE A 142 -3.82 4.82 17.59
C PHE A 142 -5.33 4.66 17.36
N ARG A 143 -5.77 3.85 16.39
CA ARG A 143 -7.20 3.71 16.00
C ARG A 143 -8.16 3.49 17.17
N LYS A 144 -7.78 2.70 18.18
CA LYS A 144 -8.63 2.42 19.34
C LYS A 144 -8.95 3.70 20.15
N LYS A 145 -7.98 4.63 20.23
CA LYS A 145 -8.15 5.92 20.89
C LYS A 145 -8.92 6.93 20.03
N LEU A 146 -8.76 6.83 18.70
CA LEU A 146 -9.34 7.78 17.75
C LEU A 146 -10.79 7.47 17.38
N ILE A 147 -11.18 6.18 17.28
CA ILE A 147 -12.53 5.77 16.89
C ILE A 147 -13.65 6.49 17.67
N PRO A 148 -13.59 6.69 19.02
CA PRO A 148 -14.62 7.39 19.75
C PRO A 148 -14.88 8.83 19.31
N HIS A 149 -13.88 9.50 18.70
CA HIS A 149 -13.98 10.89 18.25
C HIS A 149 -14.61 11.05 16.87
N PHE A 150 -14.79 9.95 16.12
CA PHE A 150 -15.44 9.98 14.81
C PHE A 150 -16.96 9.81 14.95
N LYS A 151 -17.72 10.53 14.13
CA LYS A 151 -19.18 10.34 14.02
C LYS A 151 -19.53 9.88 12.59
N PRO A 152 -20.24 8.73 12.42
CA PRO A 152 -20.59 7.75 13.44
C PRO A 152 -19.40 6.81 13.74
N ARG A 153 -18.77 6.96 14.87
CA ARG A 153 -17.69 6.13 15.43
C ARG A 153 -16.87 5.31 14.41
N TYR A 154 -17.01 3.98 14.40
CA TYR A 154 -16.23 3.07 13.53
C TYR A 154 -16.47 3.30 12.02
N ARG A 155 -17.68 3.71 11.61
CA ARG A 155 -17.97 4.03 10.20
C ARG A 155 -17.25 5.30 9.77
N GLY A 156 -17.27 6.35 10.59
CA GLY A 156 -16.52 7.60 10.34
C GLY A 156 -15.02 7.35 10.27
N TRP A 157 -14.49 6.52 11.19
CA TRP A 157 -13.09 6.08 11.13
C TRP A 157 -12.74 5.40 9.80
N ARG A 158 -13.59 4.51 9.30
CA ARG A 158 -13.36 3.83 8.01
C ARG A 158 -13.32 4.80 6.83
N TYR A 159 -14.22 5.78 6.80
CA TYR A 159 -14.19 6.83 5.76
C TYR A 159 -12.91 7.66 5.83
N PHE A 160 -12.51 8.07 7.02
CA PHE A 160 -11.26 8.80 7.22
C PHE A 160 -10.03 7.99 6.76
N HIS A 161 -9.89 6.77 7.25
CA HIS A 161 -8.76 5.88 6.90
C HIS A 161 -8.75 5.56 5.40
N GLY A 162 -9.90 5.23 4.82
CA GLY A 162 -10.02 4.93 3.39
C GLY A 162 -9.77 6.14 2.50
N GLY A 163 -10.26 7.33 2.87
CA GLY A 163 -9.99 8.58 2.16
C GLY A 163 -8.50 8.94 2.19
N LEU A 164 -7.89 8.86 3.38
CA LEU A 164 -6.45 9.11 3.53
C LEU A 164 -5.61 8.11 2.72
N ALA A 165 -5.99 6.82 2.73
CA ALA A 165 -5.34 5.80 1.92
C ALA A 165 -5.50 6.05 0.42
N ALA A 166 -6.69 6.45 -0.05
CA ALA A 166 -6.92 6.76 -1.45
C ALA A 166 -6.09 7.96 -1.92
N THR A 167 -6.04 9.05 -1.14
CA THR A 167 -5.23 10.23 -1.45
C THR A 167 -3.74 9.86 -1.51
N PHE A 168 -3.24 9.13 -0.50
CA PHE A 168 -1.87 8.60 -0.51
C PHE A 168 -1.60 7.82 -1.80
N THR A 169 -2.49 6.90 -2.17
CA THR A 169 -2.29 6.02 -3.32
C THR A 169 -2.20 6.79 -4.64
N VAL A 170 -3.05 7.81 -4.85
CA VAL A 170 -3.01 8.63 -6.07
C VAL A 170 -1.68 9.37 -6.19
N LEU A 171 -1.23 10.00 -5.11
CA LEU A 171 0.02 10.77 -5.10
C LEU A 171 1.25 9.83 -5.24
N ALA A 172 1.24 8.70 -4.55
CA ALA A 172 2.30 7.69 -4.64
C ALA A 172 2.36 7.04 -6.03
N LEU A 173 1.20 6.77 -6.67
CA LEU A 173 1.13 6.27 -8.03
C LEU A 173 1.75 7.26 -9.02
N TRP A 174 1.38 8.53 -8.94
CA TRP A 174 1.97 9.56 -9.79
C TRP A 174 3.49 9.66 -9.60
N HIS A 175 3.93 9.72 -8.34
CA HIS A 175 5.36 9.72 -8.00
C HIS A 175 6.08 8.50 -8.59
N ALA A 176 5.51 7.30 -8.44
CA ALA A 176 6.10 6.06 -8.94
C ALA A 176 6.19 6.05 -10.49
N ILE A 177 5.17 6.54 -11.20
CA ILE A 177 5.18 6.62 -12.67
C ILE A 177 6.14 7.71 -13.16
N ALA A 178 6.17 8.88 -12.52
CA ALA A 178 6.98 10.00 -12.94
C ALA A 178 8.48 9.81 -12.70
N LEU A 179 8.85 9.13 -11.61
CA LEU A 179 10.25 9.01 -11.16
C LEU A 179 10.75 7.57 -11.05
N GLY A 180 9.87 6.61 -11.10
CA GLY A 180 10.24 5.20 -10.95
C GLY A 180 10.98 4.69 -12.20
N ARG A 181 12.27 4.37 -12.02
CA ARG A 181 13.12 3.89 -13.10
C ARG A 181 12.62 2.63 -13.81
N HIS A 182 11.97 1.74 -13.05
CA HIS A 182 11.42 0.46 -13.52
C HIS A 182 9.90 0.51 -13.72
N THR A 183 9.33 1.71 -13.77
CA THR A 183 7.91 1.96 -14.09
C THR A 183 7.79 2.34 -15.56
N ASP A 184 8.12 1.40 -16.44
CA ASP A 184 7.83 1.48 -17.86
C ASP A 184 6.31 1.47 -18.13
N VAL A 185 5.92 1.44 -19.41
CA VAL A 185 4.50 1.43 -19.81
C VAL A 185 3.77 0.21 -19.21
N ALA A 186 4.39 -0.98 -19.26
CA ALA A 186 3.76 -2.21 -18.79
C ALA A 186 3.51 -2.17 -17.27
N MET A 187 4.52 -1.77 -16.51
CA MET A 187 4.42 -1.61 -15.05
C MET A 187 3.45 -0.50 -14.67
N SER A 188 3.44 0.61 -15.42
CA SER A 188 2.51 1.73 -15.18
C SER A 188 1.06 1.31 -15.41
N VAL A 189 0.77 0.61 -16.50
CA VAL A 189 -0.57 0.06 -16.79
C VAL A 189 -0.98 -0.92 -15.71
N PHE A 190 -0.06 -1.79 -15.27
CA PHE A 190 -0.33 -2.73 -14.17
C PHE A 190 -0.71 -2.00 -12.88
N PHE A 191 0.05 -0.99 -12.46
CA PHE A 191 -0.27 -0.20 -11.26
C PHE A 191 -1.60 0.54 -11.38
N ILE A 192 -1.85 1.20 -12.52
CA ILE A 192 -3.11 1.90 -12.77
C ILE A 192 -4.28 0.92 -12.68
N THR A 193 -4.15 -0.28 -13.25
CA THR A 193 -5.17 -1.32 -13.18
C THR A 193 -5.45 -1.75 -11.75
N LEU A 194 -4.40 -2.01 -10.95
CA LEU A 194 -4.56 -2.37 -9.54
C LEU A 194 -5.25 -1.26 -8.73
N VAL A 195 -4.88 -0.01 -8.98
CA VAL A 195 -5.50 1.15 -8.30
C VAL A 195 -6.96 1.28 -8.71
N ALA A 196 -7.29 1.18 -10.00
CA ALA A 196 -8.67 1.26 -10.49
C ALA A 196 -9.55 0.17 -9.87
N LEU A 197 -9.08 -1.08 -9.88
CA LEU A 197 -9.78 -2.20 -9.24
C LEU A 197 -9.91 -2.01 -7.72
N GLY A 198 -8.83 -1.57 -7.05
CA GLY A 198 -8.84 -1.30 -5.62
C GLY A 198 -9.83 -0.19 -5.24
N PHE A 199 -9.90 0.88 -6.03
CA PHE A 199 -10.86 1.97 -5.82
C PHE A 199 -12.30 1.53 -6.13
N ALA A 200 -12.52 0.70 -7.15
CA ALA A 200 -13.83 0.11 -7.41
C ALA A 200 -14.31 -0.73 -6.20
N MET A 201 -13.42 -1.52 -5.60
CA MET A 201 -13.74 -2.28 -4.39
C MET A 201 -14.00 -1.38 -3.18
N LEU A 202 -13.23 -0.31 -3.02
CA LEU A 202 -13.44 0.68 -1.96
C LEU A 202 -14.79 1.38 -2.14
N ALA A 203 -15.12 1.79 -3.36
CA ALA A 203 -16.39 2.39 -3.72
C ALA A 203 -17.56 1.42 -3.45
N HIS A 204 -17.45 0.17 -3.90
CA HIS A 204 -18.45 -0.86 -3.62
C HIS A 204 -18.67 -1.05 -2.11
N MET A 205 -17.61 -1.06 -1.31
CA MET A 205 -17.71 -1.18 0.14
C MET A 205 -18.44 0.01 0.78
N TYR A 206 -18.29 1.22 0.26
CA TYR A 206 -18.90 2.42 0.85
C TYR A 206 -20.31 2.70 0.36
N TRP A 207 -20.63 2.42 -0.91
CA TRP A 207 -21.93 2.69 -1.54
C TRP A 207 -22.78 1.44 -1.73
N GLY A 208 -22.17 0.27 -1.92
CA GLY A 208 -22.87 -1.02 -1.96
C GLY A 208 -23.22 -1.53 -0.56
N GLY A 209 -24.37 -2.07 -0.31
CA GLY A 209 -24.99 -2.50 0.94
C GLY A 209 -24.15 -3.09 2.09
N ALA A 210 -22.88 -3.43 1.89
CA ALA A 210 -21.97 -3.94 2.93
C ALA A 210 -21.77 -2.95 4.09
N ALA A 211 -21.99 -1.65 3.87
CA ALA A 211 -21.99 -0.63 4.92
C ALA A 211 -23.27 -0.62 5.76
N LYS A 212 -24.33 -1.31 5.32
CA LYS A 212 -25.67 -1.31 5.92
C LYS A 212 -25.94 -2.53 6.81
N GLN A 213 -25.10 -3.56 6.82
CA GLN A 213 -25.34 -4.71 7.71
C GLN A 213 -25.11 -4.31 9.17
N PRO A 214 -26.15 -4.43 10.05
CA PRO A 214 -25.97 -4.27 11.49
C PRO A 214 -24.96 -5.32 11.97
N ILE A 215 -24.09 -4.95 12.89
CA ILE A 215 -23.29 -5.92 13.65
C ILE A 215 -24.29 -6.85 14.31
N PRO A 216 -24.24 -8.19 14.08
CA PRO A 216 -25.11 -9.09 14.82
C PRO A 216 -24.91 -8.84 16.29
N ALA A 217 -26.00 -8.52 17.01
CA ALA A 217 -25.97 -8.41 18.45
C ALA A 217 -25.36 -9.73 18.98
N SER A 218 -24.34 -9.62 19.82
CA SER A 218 -23.78 -10.77 20.50
C SER A 218 -24.89 -11.48 21.25
N LYS A 219 -25.32 -12.64 20.77
CA LYS A 219 -26.10 -13.57 21.53
C LYS A 219 -25.24 -14.03 22.71
N GLY A 220 -25.55 -13.65 23.87
CA GLY A 220 -24.92 -14.22 25.03
C GLY A 220 -24.72 -13.22 26.14
N ALA A 221 -25.70 -13.13 27.00
CA ALA A 221 -25.61 -13.13 28.44
C ALA A 221 -27.03 -13.22 28.97
N ALA A 222 -27.58 -14.42 28.88
CA ALA A 222 -28.72 -14.82 29.72
C ALA A 222 -28.34 -16.19 30.27
N SER A 223 -28.00 -16.19 31.50
CA SER A 223 -28.05 -17.18 32.58
C SER A 223 -26.86 -17.06 33.49
#